data_3e487023a31fe0c80fe9c5deac02154f
#
_entry.id   3e487023a31fe0c80fe9c5deac02154f
#
_cell.length_a   1.000
_cell.length_b   1.000
_cell.length_c   1.000
_cell.angle_alpha   90.00
_cell.angle_beta   90.00
_cell.angle_gamma   90.00
#
_symmetry.space_group_name_H-M   'P 1'
#
loop_
_entity.id
_entity.type
_entity.pdbx_description
1 polymer ?
#
loop_
_entity_poly.entity_id
_entity_poly.type
_entity_poly.pdbx_seq_one_letter_code
_entity_poly.pdbx_strand_id
1 'polypeptide(L)'
;MTYKRVLLKLSGEALMGEKPYGIDPAIVQSIAEDVSKVVENNVQLAIVVGGGNIFRGLKGSADGMDRATADYVGMLATVMNAISLQDGLERVGVATRVQTAIEMQEIAEPYIRRRAMRHLEKGRVVVFGGGCGNPFFTTDTTAALRAAEINAEVVMKATKVDGAVSYTHLTLPTILRV
;
A
#
# COMPACT_ATOMS: atom_id res chain seq x y z
N MET A 1 12.95 -14.99 13.67
CA MET A 1 12.55 -13.72 14.30
C MET A 1 11.12 -13.43 13.88
N THR A 2 10.23 -13.19 14.81
CA THR A 2 8.81 -12.85 14.52
C THR A 2 8.65 -11.36 14.72
N TYR A 3 8.34 -10.64 13.65
CA TYR A 3 8.08 -9.19 13.72
C TYR A 3 6.67 -8.96 14.26
N LYS A 4 6.53 -7.98 15.15
CA LYS A 4 5.23 -7.61 15.73
C LYS A 4 4.48 -6.58 14.88
N ARG A 5 5.20 -5.59 14.31
CA ARG A 5 4.62 -4.55 13.47
C ARG A 5 5.34 -4.47 12.15
N VAL A 6 4.58 -4.66 11.07
CA VAL A 6 5.10 -4.77 9.71
C VAL A 6 4.41 -3.72 8.84
N LEU A 7 5.18 -3.07 7.96
CA LEU A 7 4.62 -2.32 6.85
C LEU A 7 4.88 -3.08 5.55
N LEU A 8 3.80 -3.39 4.84
CA LEU A 8 3.84 -4.02 3.52
C LEU A 8 3.64 -2.95 2.44
N LYS A 9 4.58 -2.79 1.53
CA LYS A 9 4.40 -1.99 0.33
C LYS A 9 3.95 -2.89 -0.82
N LEU A 10 2.74 -2.66 -1.31
CA LEU A 10 2.19 -3.32 -2.48
C LEU A 10 2.35 -2.45 -3.73
N SER A 11 2.88 -3.01 -4.81
CA SER A 11 2.80 -2.35 -6.11
C SER A 11 1.34 -2.32 -6.57
N GLY A 12 0.89 -1.20 -7.15
CA GLY A 12 -0.43 -1.16 -7.79
C GLY A 12 -0.58 -2.24 -8.86
N GLU A 13 0.49 -2.55 -9.58
CA GLU A 13 0.51 -3.63 -10.59
C GLU A 13 0.20 -5.01 -10.01
N ALA A 14 0.48 -5.24 -8.73
CA ALA A 14 0.11 -6.49 -8.06
C ALA A 14 -1.42 -6.67 -7.98
N LEU A 15 -2.21 -5.61 -8.10
CA LEU A 15 -3.67 -5.67 -8.03
C LEU A 15 -4.36 -5.88 -9.39
N MET A 16 -3.63 -5.81 -10.49
CA MET A 16 -4.24 -5.93 -11.83
C MET A 16 -4.26 -7.36 -12.38
N GLY A 17 -3.55 -8.30 -11.77
CA GLY A 17 -3.44 -9.67 -12.25
C GLY A 17 -2.89 -9.72 -13.68
N GLU A 18 -3.53 -10.47 -14.55
CA GLU A 18 -3.19 -10.57 -15.97
C GLU A 18 -3.79 -9.44 -16.83
N LYS A 19 -4.59 -8.55 -16.22
CA LYS A 19 -5.20 -7.43 -16.95
C LYS A 19 -4.13 -6.38 -17.30
N PRO A 20 -4.32 -5.63 -18.39
CA PRO A 20 -3.39 -4.58 -18.80
C PRO A 20 -3.45 -3.33 -17.90
N TYR A 21 -4.55 -3.14 -17.16
CA TYR A 21 -4.79 -2.03 -16.24
C TYR A 21 -5.94 -2.33 -15.27
N GLY A 22 -6.08 -1.49 -14.26
CA GLY A 22 -7.19 -1.54 -13.32
C GLY A 22 -6.97 -2.50 -12.16
N ILE A 23 -8.04 -2.94 -11.55
CA ILE A 23 -8.05 -3.80 -10.36
C ILE A 23 -8.72 -5.12 -10.73
N ASP A 24 -8.10 -6.23 -10.36
CA ASP A 24 -8.71 -7.55 -10.50
C ASP A 24 -9.30 -7.99 -9.16
N PRO A 25 -10.63 -8.17 -9.07
CA PRO A 25 -11.27 -8.59 -7.82
C PRO A 25 -10.77 -9.95 -7.28
N ALA A 26 -10.39 -10.87 -8.16
CA ALA A 26 -9.86 -12.17 -7.76
C ALA A 26 -8.48 -12.03 -7.08
N ILE A 27 -7.65 -11.13 -7.59
CA ILE A 27 -6.34 -10.83 -6.98
C ILE A 27 -6.53 -10.11 -5.64
N VAL A 28 -7.45 -9.15 -5.55
CA VAL A 28 -7.78 -8.50 -4.27
C VAL A 28 -8.23 -9.53 -3.23
N GLN A 29 -9.07 -10.48 -3.63
CA GLN A 29 -9.52 -11.56 -2.77
C GLN A 29 -8.35 -12.44 -2.29
N SER A 30 -7.47 -12.87 -3.20
CA SER A 30 -6.29 -13.66 -2.85
C SER A 30 -5.36 -12.94 -1.88
N ILE A 31 -5.09 -11.66 -2.11
CA ILE A 31 -4.29 -10.83 -1.20
C ILE A 31 -4.97 -10.72 0.17
N ALA A 32 -6.28 -10.54 0.21
CA ALA A 32 -7.04 -10.43 1.44
C ALA A 32 -6.95 -11.73 2.28
N GLU A 33 -7.05 -12.89 1.64
CA GLU A 33 -6.89 -14.20 2.29
C GLU A 33 -5.48 -14.40 2.86
N ASP A 34 -4.45 -13.98 2.14
CA ASP A 34 -3.07 -14.06 2.65
C ASP A 34 -2.83 -13.08 3.80
N VAL A 35 -3.36 -11.88 3.73
CA VAL A 35 -3.32 -10.90 4.83
C VAL A 35 -4.05 -11.42 6.06
N SER A 36 -5.21 -12.08 5.90
CA SER A 36 -5.94 -12.69 7.01
C SER A 36 -5.06 -13.66 7.80
N LYS A 37 -4.35 -14.56 7.12
CA LYS A 37 -3.41 -15.50 7.75
C LYS A 37 -2.30 -14.80 8.55
N VAL A 38 -1.82 -13.64 8.04
CA VAL A 38 -0.79 -12.85 8.74
C VAL A 38 -1.36 -12.22 10.01
N VAL A 39 -2.56 -11.64 9.94
CA VAL A 39 -3.22 -10.99 11.07
C VAL A 39 -3.62 -11.98 12.16
N GLU A 40 -4.02 -13.20 11.80
CA GLU A 40 -4.32 -14.30 12.73
C GLU A 40 -3.12 -14.67 13.61
N ASN A 41 -1.89 -14.41 13.15
CA ASN A 41 -0.67 -14.58 13.94
C ASN A 41 -0.33 -13.34 14.82
N ASN A 42 -1.29 -12.47 15.08
CA ASN A 42 -1.16 -11.25 15.90
C ASN A 42 -0.11 -10.25 15.37
N VAL A 43 0.15 -10.24 14.06
CA VAL A 43 0.99 -9.25 13.42
C VAL A 43 0.18 -7.97 13.18
N GLN A 44 0.69 -6.84 13.64
CA GLN A 44 0.14 -5.52 13.35
C GLN A 44 0.58 -5.12 11.93
N LEU A 45 -0.34 -5.11 10.98
CA LEU A 45 -0.03 -4.89 9.58
C LEU A 45 -0.51 -3.53 9.09
N ALA A 46 0.40 -2.76 8.52
CA ALA A 46 0.10 -1.58 7.72
C ALA A 46 0.46 -1.84 6.26
N ILE A 47 -0.32 -1.28 5.33
CA ILE A 47 -0.12 -1.45 3.89
C ILE A 47 0.01 -0.07 3.24
N VAL A 48 1.04 0.13 2.43
CA VAL A 48 1.14 1.24 1.48
C VAL A 48 0.93 0.67 0.08
N VAL A 49 -0.05 1.17 -0.65
CA VAL A 49 -0.36 0.68 -1.99
C VAL A 49 0.02 1.69 -3.07
N GLY A 50 0.60 1.21 -4.17
CA GLY A 50 0.88 2.01 -5.36
C GLY A 50 -0.36 2.23 -6.24
N GLY A 51 -0.26 3.14 -7.22
CA GLY A 51 -1.35 3.46 -8.17
C GLY A 51 -1.05 3.12 -9.63
N GLY A 52 0.09 2.46 -9.90
CA GLY A 52 0.61 2.25 -11.26
C GLY A 52 -0.23 1.34 -12.18
N ASN A 53 -1.17 0.58 -11.62
CA ASN A 53 -2.18 -0.20 -12.36
C ASN A 53 -3.30 0.68 -12.95
N ILE A 54 -3.48 1.88 -12.43
CA ILE A 54 -4.53 2.83 -12.85
C ILE A 54 -3.90 4.01 -13.58
N PHE A 55 -2.88 4.62 -12.98
CA PHE A 55 -2.21 5.79 -13.53
C PHE A 55 -0.73 5.86 -13.14
N ARG A 56 0.13 6.21 -14.09
CA ARG A 56 1.56 6.43 -13.87
C ARG A 56 1.91 7.88 -14.17
N GLY A 57 2.25 8.66 -13.14
CA GLY A 57 2.55 10.08 -13.24
C GLY A 57 3.68 10.41 -14.24
N LEU A 58 4.76 9.61 -14.25
CA LEU A 58 5.86 9.78 -15.21
C LEU A 58 5.41 9.63 -16.66
N LYS A 59 4.51 8.67 -16.96
CA LYS A 59 3.96 8.47 -18.30
C LYS A 59 3.01 9.61 -18.66
N GLY A 60 2.12 9.99 -17.75
CA GLY A 60 1.22 11.12 -17.96
C GLY A 60 1.98 12.43 -18.20
N SER A 61 3.07 12.67 -17.50
CA SER A 61 3.94 13.83 -17.71
C SER A 61 4.63 13.78 -19.09
N ALA A 62 5.06 12.61 -19.54
CA ALA A 62 5.63 12.45 -20.89
C ALA A 62 4.60 12.72 -22.01
N ASP A 63 3.31 12.51 -21.73
CA ASP A 63 2.19 12.79 -22.64
C ASP A 63 1.70 14.27 -22.57
N GLY A 64 2.45 15.15 -21.89
CA GLY A 64 2.21 16.59 -21.84
C GLY A 64 1.46 17.11 -20.61
N MET A 65 1.11 16.25 -19.65
CA MET A 65 0.54 16.68 -18.37
C MET A 65 1.62 17.29 -17.48
N ASP A 66 1.29 18.35 -16.75
CA ASP A 66 2.17 18.88 -15.71
C ASP A 66 2.52 17.81 -14.69
N ARG A 67 3.78 17.75 -14.29
CA ARG A 67 4.29 16.69 -13.41
C ARG A 67 3.58 16.63 -12.06
N ALA A 68 3.34 17.78 -11.43
CA ALA A 68 2.66 17.80 -10.14
C ALA A 68 1.21 17.33 -10.28
N THR A 69 0.52 17.74 -11.34
CA THR A 69 -0.83 17.28 -11.67
C THR A 69 -0.87 15.78 -11.92
N ALA A 70 0.08 15.24 -12.68
CA ALA A 70 0.19 13.81 -12.93
C ALA A 70 0.43 13.01 -11.62
N ASP A 71 1.25 13.53 -10.72
CA ASP A 71 1.49 12.91 -9.43
C ASP A 71 0.24 12.94 -8.53
N TYR A 72 -0.57 14.02 -8.55
CA TYR A 72 -1.86 14.06 -7.84
C TYR A 72 -2.84 13.03 -8.39
N VAL A 73 -2.94 12.87 -9.71
CA VAL A 73 -3.76 11.80 -10.31
C VAL A 73 -3.28 10.42 -9.85
N GLY A 74 -1.96 10.20 -9.82
CA GLY A 74 -1.36 8.98 -9.29
C GLY A 74 -1.67 8.75 -7.81
N MET A 75 -1.69 9.79 -6.99
CA MET A 75 -2.08 9.70 -5.58
C MET A 75 -3.56 9.29 -5.43
N LEU A 76 -4.47 9.85 -6.24
CA LEU A 76 -5.88 9.43 -6.25
C LEU A 76 -6.02 7.96 -6.68
N ALA A 77 -5.23 7.50 -7.63
CA ALA A 77 -5.19 6.09 -8.03
C ALA A 77 -4.81 5.18 -6.86
N THR A 78 -3.89 5.61 -5.98
CA THR A 78 -3.57 4.84 -4.77
C THR A 78 -4.74 4.77 -3.80
N VAL A 79 -5.58 5.80 -3.71
CA VAL A 79 -6.77 5.79 -2.86
C VAL A 79 -7.80 4.80 -3.39
N MET A 80 -8.02 4.74 -4.71
CA MET A 80 -8.90 3.73 -5.33
C MET A 80 -8.45 2.31 -4.96
N ASN A 81 -7.16 2.02 -5.06
CA ASN A 81 -6.60 0.74 -4.67
C ASN A 81 -6.76 0.46 -3.17
N ALA A 82 -6.55 1.47 -2.31
CA ALA A 82 -6.69 1.32 -0.86
C ALA A 82 -8.12 0.97 -0.44
N ILE A 83 -9.12 1.61 -1.05
CA ILE A 83 -10.54 1.32 -0.80
C ILE A 83 -10.90 -0.08 -1.28
N SER A 84 -10.42 -0.49 -2.45
CA SER A 84 -10.67 -1.83 -2.98
C SER A 84 -10.03 -2.92 -2.11
N LEU A 85 -8.83 -2.65 -1.55
CA LEU A 85 -8.21 -3.56 -0.58
C LEU A 85 -8.97 -3.60 0.73
N GLN A 86 -9.47 -2.47 1.23
CA GLN A 86 -10.31 -2.45 2.43
C GLN A 86 -11.54 -3.34 2.26
N ASP A 87 -12.28 -3.17 1.16
CA ASP A 87 -13.47 -3.97 0.85
C ASP A 87 -13.12 -5.48 0.80
N GLY A 88 -12.04 -5.85 0.11
CA GLY A 88 -11.58 -7.24 0.06
C GLY A 88 -11.21 -7.81 1.43
N LEU A 89 -10.48 -7.05 2.25
CA LEU A 89 -10.07 -7.44 3.60
C LEU A 89 -11.27 -7.59 4.54
N GLU A 90 -12.22 -6.65 4.50
CA GLU A 90 -13.42 -6.70 5.35
C GLU A 90 -14.33 -7.87 4.95
N ARG A 91 -14.39 -8.26 3.67
CA ARG A 91 -15.11 -9.47 3.22
C ARG A 91 -14.57 -10.77 3.81
N VAL A 92 -13.27 -10.85 4.09
CA VAL A 92 -12.65 -12.01 4.75
C VAL A 92 -12.57 -11.86 6.28
N GLY A 93 -13.27 -10.87 6.85
CA GLY A 93 -13.38 -10.67 8.31
C GLY A 93 -12.22 -9.88 8.92
N VAL A 94 -11.32 -9.31 8.13
CA VAL A 94 -10.20 -8.50 8.63
C VAL A 94 -10.63 -7.05 8.80
N ALA A 95 -10.75 -6.60 10.04
CA ALA A 95 -11.08 -5.21 10.34
C ALA A 95 -10.03 -4.26 9.77
N THR A 96 -10.41 -3.37 8.86
CA THR A 96 -9.49 -2.53 8.10
C THR A 96 -9.87 -1.05 8.18
N ARG A 97 -8.89 -0.16 8.08
CA ARG A 97 -9.10 1.29 7.95
C ARG A 97 -8.21 1.86 6.86
N VAL A 98 -8.80 2.62 5.96
CA VAL A 98 -8.06 3.44 5.00
C VAL A 98 -7.77 4.78 5.62
N GLN A 99 -6.51 5.20 5.56
CA GLN A 99 -6.08 6.56 5.90
C GLN A 99 -5.41 7.19 4.68
N THR A 100 -5.75 8.44 4.40
CA THR A 100 -5.22 9.18 3.25
C THR A 100 -4.49 10.44 3.66
N ALA A 101 -3.42 10.77 2.95
CA ALA A 101 -2.67 12.00 3.11
C ALA A 101 -3.36 13.21 2.45
N ILE A 102 -4.37 12.99 1.61
CA ILE A 102 -5.22 14.02 1.00
C ILE A 102 -6.57 13.98 1.71
N GLU A 103 -7.07 15.11 2.17
CA GLU A 103 -8.37 15.18 2.84
C GLU A 103 -9.50 14.77 1.90
N MET A 104 -10.23 13.74 2.29
CA MET A 104 -11.44 13.24 1.63
C MET A 104 -12.29 12.45 2.63
N GLN A 105 -12.76 13.15 3.64
CA GLN A 105 -13.35 12.57 4.86
C GLN A 105 -14.57 11.67 4.62
N GLU A 106 -15.29 11.88 3.52
CA GLU A 106 -16.43 11.04 3.11
C GLU A 106 -15.99 9.64 2.63
N ILE A 107 -14.72 9.45 2.29
CA ILE A 107 -14.21 8.24 1.67
C ILE A 107 -13.21 7.51 2.58
N ALA A 108 -12.32 8.25 3.24
CA ALA A 108 -11.23 7.70 4.03
C ALA A 108 -10.87 8.62 5.20
N GLU A 109 -10.35 8.05 6.28
CA GLU A 109 -9.87 8.84 7.40
C GLU A 109 -8.66 9.69 6.99
N PRO A 110 -8.55 10.96 7.45
CA PRO A 110 -7.32 11.71 7.30
C PRO A 110 -6.19 11.01 8.07
N TYR A 111 -4.98 10.97 7.48
CA TYR A 111 -3.84 10.39 8.14
C TYR A 111 -3.47 11.18 9.40
N ILE A 112 -3.56 10.54 10.53
CA ILE A 112 -3.07 11.01 11.81
C ILE A 112 -2.26 9.88 12.45
N ARG A 113 -0.95 10.10 12.66
CA ARG A 113 -0.03 9.09 13.19
C ARG A 113 -0.58 8.33 14.40
N ARG A 114 -1.06 9.03 15.41
CA ARG A 114 -1.60 8.42 16.64
C ARG A 114 -2.83 7.56 16.37
N ARG A 115 -3.66 7.95 15.40
CA ARG A 115 -4.85 7.17 14.99
C ARG A 115 -4.43 5.89 14.28
N ALA A 116 -3.46 5.97 13.36
CA ALA A 116 -2.90 4.79 12.70
C ALA A 116 -2.35 3.78 13.72
N MET A 117 -1.52 4.25 14.66
CA MET A 117 -0.97 3.40 15.73
C MET A 117 -2.09 2.76 16.56
N ARG A 118 -3.12 3.51 16.92
CA ARG A 118 -4.25 2.99 17.70
C ARG A 118 -5.05 1.93 16.93
N HIS A 119 -5.20 2.06 15.62
CA HIS A 119 -5.80 1.01 14.80
C HIS A 119 -4.97 -0.26 14.82
N LEU A 120 -3.66 -0.17 14.60
CA LEU A 120 -2.74 -1.31 14.62
C LEU A 120 -2.75 -2.03 15.99
N GLU A 121 -2.74 -1.26 17.09
CA GLU A 121 -2.83 -1.80 18.45
C GLU A 121 -4.14 -2.54 18.73
N LYS A 122 -5.21 -2.18 18.02
CA LYS A 122 -6.52 -2.88 18.08
C LYS A 122 -6.63 -4.06 17.12
N GLY A 123 -5.52 -4.48 16.50
CA GLY A 123 -5.49 -5.58 15.52
C GLY A 123 -6.16 -5.25 14.19
N ARG A 124 -6.37 -3.97 13.86
CA ARG A 124 -6.89 -3.54 12.57
C ARG A 124 -5.76 -3.38 11.56
N VAL A 125 -5.99 -3.77 10.32
CA VAL A 125 -5.09 -3.41 9.21
C VAL A 125 -5.31 -1.94 8.87
N VAL A 126 -4.22 -1.21 8.62
CA VAL A 126 -4.27 0.18 8.15
C VAL A 126 -3.74 0.22 6.72
N VAL A 127 -4.54 0.69 5.78
CA VAL A 127 -4.13 0.88 4.39
C VAL A 127 -3.94 2.37 4.13
N PHE A 128 -2.74 2.75 3.70
CA PHE A 128 -2.39 4.15 3.41
C PHE A 128 -2.58 4.45 1.92
N GLY A 129 -3.44 5.41 1.62
CA GLY A 129 -3.67 6.00 0.31
C GLY A 129 -3.18 7.45 0.22
N GLY A 130 -3.14 8.01 -0.98
CA GLY A 130 -2.75 9.39 -1.22
C GLY A 130 -1.24 9.65 -1.10
N GLY A 131 -0.40 8.61 -1.10
CA GLY A 131 1.04 8.76 -0.96
C GLY A 131 1.44 9.49 0.33
N CYS A 132 2.39 10.42 0.23
CA CYS A 132 2.74 11.34 1.33
C CYS A 132 1.95 12.67 1.27
N GLY A 133 1.05 12.84 0.30
CA GLY A 133 0.28 14.08 0.09
C GLY A 133 1.00 15.14 -0.75
N ASN A 134 2.25 14.89 -1.13
CA ASN A 134 3.06 15.82 -1.92
C ASN A 134 3.47 15.19 -3.26
N PRO A 135 3.46 15.97 -4.36
CA PRO A 135 4.00 15.53 -5.65
C PRO A 135 5.52 15.28 -5.56
N PHE A 136 6.08 14.67 -6.57
CA PHE A 136 7.51 14.33 -6.74
C PHE A 136 8.03 13.19 -5.84
N PHE A 137 7.21 12.61 -4.97
CA PHE A 137 7.58 11.47 -4.13
C PHE A 137 6.96 10.16 -4.64
N THR A 138 7.71 9.08 -4.48
CA THR A 138 7.25 7.74 -4.83
C THR A 138 6.50 7.08 -3.66
N THR A 139 5.75 6.02 -3.96
CA THR A 139 5.15 5.19 -2.90
C THR A 139 6.18 4.40 -2.10
N ASP A 140 7.39 4.19 -2.62
CA ASP A 140 8.50 3.61 -1.84
C ASP A 140 8.98 4.59 -0.76
N THR A 141 9.12 5.88 -1.10
CA THR A 141 9.42 6.94 -0.12
C THR A 141 8.30 7.04 0.93
N THR A 142 7.04 6.97 0.49
CA THR A 142 5.89 6.95 1.40
C THR A 142 5.96 5.76 2.36
N ALA A 143 6.30 4.57 1.86
CA ALA A 143 6.41 3.38 2.70
C ALA A 143 7.48 3.54 3.79
N ALA A 144 8.66 4.06 3.44
CA ALA A 144 9.72 4.33 4.41
C ALA A 144 9.28 5.37 5.47
N LEU A 145 8.64 6.46 5.04
CA LEU A 145 8.12 7.50 5.94
C LEU A 145 7.06 6.94 6.91
N ARG A 146 6.05 6.25 6.38
CA ARG A 146 4.97 5.67 7.20
C ARG A 146 5.51 4.60 8.16
N ALA A 147 6.46 3.78 7.73
CA ALA A 147 7.09 2.79 8.60
C ALA A 147 7.78 3.42 9.81
N ALA A 148 8.57 4.48 9.58
CA ALA A 148 9.21 5.23 10.66
C ALA A 148 8.16 5.87 11.60
N GLU A 149 7.12 6.49 11.04
CA GLU A 149 6.08 7.16 11.82
C GLU A 149 5.27 6.20 12.71
N ILE A 150 4.97 5.00 12.23
CA ILE A 150 4.20 4.00 13.00
C ILE A 150 5.07 3.07 13.83
N ASN A 151 6.39 3.25 13.85
CA ASN A 151 7.36 2.37 14.49
C ASN A 151 7.24 0.92 13.97
N ALA A 152 7.21 0.73 12.65
CA ALA A 152 7.28 -0.59 12.05
C ALA A 152 8.70 -1.17 12.22
N GLU A 153 8.79 -2.46 12.54
CA GLU A 153 10.07 -3.14 12.72
C GLU A 153 10.71 -3.55 11.40
N VAL A 154 9.88 -3.62 10.34
CA VAL A 154 10.31 -4.04 9.01
C VAL A 154 9.40 -3.45 7.93
N VAL A 155 9.99 -3.13 6.78
CA VAL A 155 9.27 -2.81 5.53
C VAL A 155 9.48 -3.96 4.57
N MET A 156 8.39 -4.55 4.11
CA MET A 156 8.38 -5.58 3.07
C MET A 156 7.85 -4.98 1.79
N LYS A 157 8.45 -5.31 0.65
CA LYS A 157 8.00 -4.88 -0.66
C LYS A 157 7.53 -6.09 -1.46
N ALA A 158 6.25 -6.12 -1.79
CA ALA A 158 5.67 -7.10 -2.70
C ALA A 158 5.54 -6.50 -4.11
N THR A 159 6.05 -7.22 -5.08
CA THR A 159 6.02 -6.87 -6.52
C THR A 159 5.39 -8.01 -7.31
N LYS A 160 5.04 -7.76 -8.57
CA LYS A 160 4.42 -8.76 -9.47
C LYS A 160 5.35 -9.93 -9.84
N VAL A 161 6.61 -9.93 -9.42
CA VAL A 161 7.57 -11.00 -9.74
C VAL A 161 7.61 -12.05 -8.63
N ASP A 162 7.68 -13.31 -9.00
CA ASP A 162 7.84 -14.45 -8.09
C ASP A 162 9.20 -14.37 -7.38
N GLY A 163 9.18 -13.74 -6.21
CA GLY A 163 10.38 -13.50 -5.41
C GLY A 163 11.17 -12.26 -5.83
N ALA A 164 12.13 -11.88 -5.01
CA ALA A 164 13.09 -10.84 -5.34
C ALA A 164 14.09 -11.38 -6.35
N VAL A 165 13.83 -11.17 -7.62
CA VAL A 165 14.77 -11.49 -8.68
C VAL A 165 15.73 -10.33 -8.80
N SER A 166 16.98 -10.51 -8.34
CA SER A 166 18.06 -9.71 -8.89
C SER A 166 18.41 -10.32 -10.24
N TYR A 167 18.75 -9.49 -11.19
CA TYR A 167 19.19 -9.92 -12.52
C TYR A 167 20.42 -10.82 -12.52
N THR A 168 21.03 -11.05 -11.37
CA THR A 168 22.22 -11.88 -11.21
C THR A 168 22.20 -12.78 -10.00
N HIS A 169 21.40 -12.50 -8.97
CA HIS A 169 21.33 -13.31 -7.74
C HIS A 169 19.98 -13.10 -7.08
N LEU A 170 19.44 -14.15 -6.47
CA LEU A 170 18.33 -14.08 -5.53
C LEU A 170 18.73 -13.13 -4.39
N THR A 171 18.33 -11.87 -4.51
CA THR A 171 18.35 -11.00 -3.35
C THR A 171 17.15 -11.34 -2.49
N LEU A 172 17.40 -11.57 -1.22
CA LEU A 172 16.39 -11.59 -0.17
C LEU A 172 15.41 -10.44 -0.41
N PRO A 173 14.11 -10.61 -0.12
CA PRO A 173 13.16 -9.51 -0.15
C PRO A 173 13.82 -8.32 0.54
N THR A 174 13.74 -7.13 -0.06
CA THR A 174 14.38 -5.96 0.50
C THR A 174 13.77 -5.67 1.86
N ILE A 175 14.33 -6.27 2.90
CA ILE A 175 13.96 -6.03 4.27
C ILE A 175 14.74 -4.80 4.71
N LEU A 176 14.12 -3.62 4.61
CA LEU A 176 14.65 -2.45 5.27
C LEU A 176 14.26 -2.55 6.76
N ARG A 177 15.25 -2.73 7.62
CA ARG A 177 15.04 -2.49 9.05
C ARG A 177 14.99 -0.97 9.25
N VAL A 178 13.91 -0.50 9.84
CA VAL A 178 13.73 0.89 10.28
C VAL A 178 14.28 1.06 11.69
#